data_2a0fba995d353ba1c8333f87a857d4e0
#
_entry.id   2a0fba995d353ba1c8333f87a857d4e0
#
_cell.length_a   1.000
_cell.length_b   1.000
_cell.length_c   1.000
_cell.angle_alpha   90.00
_cell.angle_beta   90.00
_cell.angle_gamma   90.00
#
_symmetry.space_group_name_H-M   'P 1'
#
loop_
_entity.id
_entity.type
_entity.pdbx_description
1 polymer ?
#
loop_
_entity_poly.entity_id
_entity_poly.type
_entity_poly.pdbx_seq_one_letter_code
_entity_poly.pdbx_strand_id
1 'polypeptide(L)'
;MHRLQLHYTLSSNASPALVRNPLIDLLQAVSSQGSISGGARLLGLSYRHVWGELKRWENELGNELLVWEKGQSARLTEFGTKLMWAERQAQARLAPQIEALRAELEHSFAQAFDDQVQVLTLYASHDDALTALREYALQGANHAPDRQGAAGGTRLHLDIRFMGSVDAIRALNEGRCVMAGFHTLQGADKKSLTGHTYKPLLQPGRHKIIGFARRTQGLMLPRGNPLGLHTLQDVVRQRARFANRSLGSGTRVVLDELLTQTGLQSGQLPGYDHAEPSHTAVAQAVAAGQCDVGLGIAAAAQQAGLDFVPLAEEHYHLACLKSALEQPGVQHLRQLLQTLQWQATLTSLPGYQALQSGQVLPMRQVLPWWDYRQRKPSVPASTS
;
A
#
# COMPACT_ATOMS: atom_id res chain seq x y z
N MET A 1 23.66 -5.15 -26.25
CA MET A 1 23.16 -4.37 -25.08
C MET A 1 21.65 -4.23 -25.28
N HIS A 2 20.86 -4.86 -24.40
CA HIS A 2 19.41 -4.80 -24.49
C HIS A 2 18.91 -3.45 -23.95
N ARG A 3 17.85 -2.88 -24.57
CA ARG A 3 17.25 -1.60 -24.16
C ARG A 3 15.84 -1.83 -23.65
N LEU A 4 15.48 -1.19 -22.54
CA LEU A 4 14.10 -1.20 -22.02
C LEU A 4 13.30 -0.10 -22.72
N GLN A 5 12.09 -0.45 -23.17
CA GLN A 5 11.10 0.49 -23.69
C GLN A 5 9.81 0.34 -22.88
N LEU A 6 9.23 1.45 -22.46
CA LEU A 6 7.98 1.49 -21.72
C LEU A 6 6.88 2.09 -22.61
N HIS A 7 5.75 1.42 -22.70
CA HIS A 7 4.58 1.88 -23.43
C HIS A 7 3.37 1.95 -22.49
N TYR A 8 2.49 2.92 -22.69
CA TYR A 8 1.20 2.96 -22.02
C TYR A 8 0.07 3.01 -23.05
N THR A 9 -1.12 2.52 -22.66
CA THR A 9 -2.32 2.52 -23.49
C THR A 9 -3.49 3.09 -22.73
N LEU A 10 -4.41 3.77 -23.44
CA LEU A 10 -5.71 4.15 -22.91
C LEU A 10 -6.67 2.95 -23.04
N SER A 11 -7.39 2.64 -21.98
CA SER A 11 -8.37 1.56 -21.97
C SER A 11 -9.62 2.00 -21.23
N SER A 12 -10.79 1.60 -21.71
CA SER A 12 -12.06 1.80 -21.01
C SER A 12 -12.29 0.78 -19.88
N ASN A 13 -11.45 -0.24 -19.76
CA ASN A 13 -11.56 -1.27 -18.74
C ASN A 13 -10.66 -0.94 -17.55
N ALA A 14 -11.17 -1.15 -16.34
CA ALA A 14 -10.43 -1.01 -15.08
C ALA A 14 -9.37 -2.12 -14.93
N SER A 15 -8.36 -2.12 -15.80
CA SER A 15 -7.19 -2.98 -15.62
C SER A 15 -6.18 -2.26 -14.74
N PRO A 16 -5.53 -2.93 -13.78
CA PRO A 16 -4.48 -2.31 -12.99
C PRO A 16 -3.38 -1.76 -13.90
N ALA A 17 -2.83 -0.58 -13.55
CA ALA A 17 -1.70 0.02 -14.25
C ALA A 17 -0.45 -0.84 -14.00
N LEU A 18 -0.23 -1.83 -14.86
CA LEU A 18 0.92 -2.72 -14.79
C LEU A 18 1.83 -2.45 -15.99
N VAL A 19 3.09 -2.19 -15.70
CA VAL A 19 4.15 -2.38 -16.69
C VAL A 19 4.31 -3.89 -16.82
N ARG A 20 3.80 -4.48 -17.89
CA ARG A 20 3.90 -5.92 -18.15
C ARG A 20 4.97 -6.20 -19.18
N ASN A 21 5.78 -7.20 -18.89
CA ASN A 21 6.65 -7.83 -19.87
C ASN A 21 6.10 -9.24 -20.12
N PRO A 22 5.63 -9.55 -21.36
CA PRO A 22 5.07 -10.87 -21.67
C PRO A 22 6.00 -12.04 -21.36
N LEU A 23 7.32 -11.87 -21.49
CA LEU A 23 8.30 -12.89 -21.14
C LEU A 23 8.22 -13.22 -19.64
N ILE A 24 8.13 -12.19 -18.79
CA ILE A 24 8.10 -12.39 -17.33
C ILE A 24 6.81 -13.08 -16.90
N ASP A 25 5.67 -12.73 -17.52
CA ASP A 25 4.40 -13.42 -17.28
C ASP A 25 4.53 -14.92 -17.62
N LEU A 26 5.19 -15.27 -18.72
CA LEU A 26 5.47 -16.65 -19.10
C LEU A 26 6.38 -17.37 -18.09
N LEU A 27 7.49 -16.75 -17.70
CA LEU A 27 8.43 -17.33 -16.72
C LEU A 27 7.74 -17.56 -15.37
N GLN A 28 6.94 -16.62 -14.92
CA GLN A 28 6.19 -16.72 -13.67
C GLN A 28 5.15 -17.85 -13.71
N ALA A 29 4.38 -17.92 -14.80
CA ALA A 29 3.36 -18.95 -14.97
C ALA A 29 3.99 -20.35 -15.01
N VAL A 30 5.08 -20.53 -15.76
CA VAL A 30 5.79 -21.81 -15.84
C VAL A 30 6.42 -22.17 -14.49
N SER A 31 7.05 -21.22 -13.80
CA SER A 31 7.66 -21.44 -12.48
C SER A 31 6.62 -21.86 -11.43
N SER A 32 5.47 -21.18 -11.40
CA SER A 32 4.40 -21.48 -10.43
C SER A 32 3.71 -22.82 -10.67
N GLN A 33 3.58 -23.21 -11.94
CA GLN A 33 2.90 -24.46 -12.34
C GLN A 33 3.85 -25.65 -12.50
N GLY A 34 5.16 -25.44 -12.44
CA GLY A 34 6.17 -26.48 -12.63
C GLY A 34 6.17 -27.11 -14.03
N SER A 35 5.44 -26.54 -15.00
CA SER A 35 5.37 -27.05 -16.36
C SER A 35 4.94 -25.97 -17.36
N ILE A 36 5.45 -26.07 -18.61
CA ILE A 36 5.03 -25.19 -19.72
C ILE A 36 3.54 -25.36 -20.01
N SER A 37 3.03 -26.59 -19.97
CA SER A 37 1.60 -26.88 -20.19
C SER A 37 0.71 -26.27 -19.10
N GLY A 38 1.14 -26.31 -17.84
CA GLY A 38 0.45 -25.67 -16.72
C GLY A 38 0.47 -24.15 -16.86
N GLY A 39 1.63 -23.57 -17.15
CA GLY A 39 1.78 -22.13 -17.39
C GLY A 39 0.94 -21.63 -18.56
N ALA A 40 0.93 -22.36 -19.69
CA ALA A 40 0.10 -22.04 -20.83
C ALA A 40 -1.40 -22.02 -20.47
N ARG A 41 -1.87 -23.01 -19.71
CA ARG A 41 -3.26 -23.09 -19.24
C ARG A 41 -3.61 -21.94 -18.31
N LEU A 42 -2.71 -21.59 -17.39
CA LEU A 42 -2.88 -20.46 -16.47
C LEU A 42 -3.07 -19.13 -17.22
N LEU A 43 -2.33 -18.95 -18.33
CA LEU A 43 -2.36 -17.72 -19.12
C LEU A 43 -3.42 -17.72 -20.23
N GLY A 44 -4.19 -18.82 -20.39
CA GLY A 44 -5.14 -18.97 -21.50
C GLY A 44 -4.48 -19.07 -22.88
N LEU A 45 -3.22 -19.53 -22.94
CA LEU A 45 -2.42 -19.64 -24.15
C LEU A 45 -2.24 -21.11 -24.55
N SER A 46 -1.88 -21.36 -25.83
CA SER A 46 -1.52 -22.71 -26.26
C SER A 46 -0.09 -23.06 -25.82
N TYR A 47 0.15 -24.34 -25.53
CA TYR A 47 1.49 -24.85 -25.26
C TYR A 47 2.51 -24.43 -26.32
N ARG A 48 2.13 -24.61 -27.62
CA ARG A 48 2.99 -24.29 -28.76
C ARG A 48 3.40 -22.80 -28.77
N HIS A 49 2.47 -21.93 -28.43
CA HIS A 49 2.75 -20.48 -28.34
C HIS A 49 3.73 -20.18 -27.24
N VAL A 50 3.47 -20.67 -26.00
CA VAL A 50 4.35 -20.42 -24.85
C VAL A 50 5.75 -20.98 -25.09
N TRP A 51 5.84 -22.21 -25.63
CA TRP A 51 7.12 -22.80 -25.92
C TRP A 51 7.89 -22.04 -27.03
N GLY A 52 7.21 -21.62 -28.08
CA GLY A 52 7.78 -20.83 -29.18
C GLY A 52 8.31 -19.48 -28.71
N GLU A 53 7.54 -18.75 -27.86
CA GLU A 53 7.96 -17.47 -27.28
C GLU A 53 9.16 -17.64 -26.35
N LEU A 54 9.17 -18.64 -25.49
CA LEU A 54 10.33 -18.89 -24.61
C LEU A 54 11.59 -19.19 -25.42
N LYS A 55 11.51 -20.02 -26.49
CA LYS A 55 12.65 -20.30 -27.36
C LYS A 55 13.11 -19.08 -28.16
N ARG A 56 12.19 -18.24 -28.61
CA ARG A 56 12.53 -16.97 -29.24
C ARG A 56 13.33 -16.08 -28.28
N TRP A 57 12.88 -15.93 -27.04
CA TRP A 57 13.57 -15.12 -26.05
C TRP A 57 14.91 -15.71 -25.63
N GLU A 58 15.05 -17.02 -25.49
CA GLU A 58 16.35 -17.67 -25.24
C GLU A 58 17.36 -17.35 -26.35
N ASN A 59 16.91 -17.37 -27.59
CA ASN A 59 17.76 -17.00 -28.74
C ASN A 59 18.13 -15.51 -28.72
N GLU A 60 17.18 -14.62 -28.44
CA GLU A 60 17.41 -13.18 -28.37
C GLU A 60 18.35 -12.79 -27.22
N LEU A 61 18.19 -13.44 -26.07
CA LEU A 61 19.00 -13.17 -24.86
C LEU A 61 20.34 -13.92 -24.84
N GLY A 62 20.49 -14.94 -25.69
CA GLY A 62 21.69 -15.78 -25.74
C GLY A 62 21.90 -16.66 -24.52
N ASN A 63 20.84 -16.91 -23.73
CA ASN A 63 20.87 -17.72 -22.51
C ASN A 63 19.60 -18.55 -22.37
N GLU A 64 19.73 -19.76 -21.84
CA GLU A 64 18.58 -20.59 -21.50
C GLU A 64 17.82 -20.02 -20.32
N LEU A 65 16.48 -19.99 -20.42
CA LEU A 65 15.58 -19.50 -19.40
C LEU A 65 15.01 -20.63 -18.55
N LEU A 66 14.90 -21.84 -19.12
CA LEU A 66 14.33 -23.01 -18.47
C LEU A 66 15.29 -24.22 -18.57
N VAL A 67 15.37 -24.97 -17.48
CA VAL A 67 15.91 -26.33 -17.47
C VAL A 67 14.76 -27.30 -17.62
N TRP A 68 14.90 -28.21 -18.58
CA TRP A 68 13.91 -29.22 -18.87
C TRP A 68 14.56 -30.58 -19.06
N GLU A 69 14.33 -31.47 -18.11
CA GLU A 69 14.75 -32.86 -18.19
C GLU A 69 13.52 -33.75 -18.41
N LYS A 70 13.66 -34.76 -19.23
CA LYS A 70 12.57 -35.70 -19.56
C LYS A 70 12.05 -36.38 -18.28
N GLY A 71 10.79 -36.13 -17.93
CA GLY A 71 10.13 -36.68 -16.73
C GLY A 71 10.23 -35.81 -15.48
N GLN A 72 10.87 -34.66 -15.54
CA GLN A 72 10.93 -33.66 -14.45
C GLN A 72 10.08 -32.43 -14.73
N SER A 73 9.73 -31.70 -13.67
CA SER A 73 9.05 -30.41 -13.78
C SER A 73 9.98 -29.37 -14.42
N ALA A 74 9.44 -28.52 -15.29
CA ALA A 74 10.18 -27.40 -15.86
C ALA A 74 10.58 -26.43 -14.72
N ARG A 75 11.85 -26.09 -14.68
CA ARG A 75 12.41 -25.14 -13.68
C ARG A 75 13.10 -23.99 -14.40
N LEU A 76 13.07 -22.81 -13.78
CA LEU A 76 13.87 -21.70 -14.26
C LEU A 76 15.37 -22.00 -14.08
N THR A 77 16.18 -21.59 -15.05
CA THR A 77 17.63 -21.50 -14.89
C THR A 77 17.97 -20.42 -13.83
N GLU A 78 19.22 -20.38 -13.41
CA GLU A 78 19.70 -19.29 -12.56
C GLU A 78 19.53 -17.92 -13.25
N PHE A 79 19.79 -17.87 -14.57
CA PHE A 79 19.57 -16.67 -15.37
C PHE A 79 18.09 -16.29 -15.45
N GLY A 80 17.20 -17.23 -15.77
CA GLY A 80 15.74 -16.99 -15.81
C GLY A 80 15.18 -16.53 -14.47
N THR A 81 15.69 -17.11 -13.38
CA THR A 81 15.35 -16.71 -12.00
C THR A 81 15.79 -15.29 -11.71
N LYS A 82 17.05 -14.93 -11.99
CA LYS A 82 17.57 -13.57 -11.80
C LYS A 82 16.81 -12.55 -12.64
N LEU A 83 16.48 -12.87 -13.89
CA LEU A 83 15.72 -11.99 -14.77
C LEU A 83 14.32 -11.73 -14.22
N MET A 84 13.61 -12.77 -13.81
CA MET A 84 12.27 -12.66 -13.22
C MET A 84 12.28 -11.82 -11.94
N TRP A 85 13.25 -12.02 -11.06
CA TRP A 85 13.34 -11.26 -9.81
C TRP A 85 13.72 -9.80 -10.05
N ALA A 86 14.65 -9.52 -10.95
CA ALA A 86 15.03 -8.15 -11.30
C ALA A 86 13.84 -7.35 -11.82
N GLU A 87 13.02 -7.95 -12.69
CA GLU A 87 11.80 -7.34 -13.20
C GLU A 87 10.77 -7.10 -12.11
N ARG A 88 10.48 -8.09 -11.27
CA ARG A 88 9.53 -7.95 -10.16
C ARG A 88 9.93 -6.82 -9.21
N GLN A 89 11.22 -6.71 -8.91
CA GLN A 89 11.72 -5.64 -8.08
C GLN A 89 11.59 -4.28 -8.76
N ALA A 90 11.92 -4.20 -10.05
CA ALA A 90 11.73 -2.98 -10.82
C ALA A 90 10.26 -2.54 -10.84
N GLN A 91 9.34 -3.46 -11.10
CA GLN A 91 7.90 -3.19 -11.05
C GLN A 91 7.46 -2.70 -9.67
N ALA A 92 7.85 -3.39 -8.60
CA ALA A 92 7.47 -3.00 -7.24
C ALA A 92 8.00 -1.61 -6.83
N ARG A 93 9.18 -1.21 -7.34
CA ARG A 93 9.75 0.13 -7.13
C ARG A 93 9.08 1.19 -7.97
N LEU A 94 8.66 0.86 -9.19
CA LEU A 94 8.01 1.79 -10.11
C LEU A 94 6.50 1.93 -9.86
N ALA A 95 5.85 0.94 -9.26
CA ALA A 95 4.41 0.93 -9.05
C ALA A 95 3.85 2.21 -8.41
N PRO A 96 4.43 2.77 -7.33
CA PRO A 96 3.92 4.02 -6.75
C PRO A 96 4.00 5.22 -7.70
N GLN A 97 5.03 5.27 -8.56
CA GLN A 97 5.22 6.35 -9.53
C GLN A 97 4.25 6.22 -10.70
N ILE A 98 4.05 5.00 -11.19
CA ILE A 98 3.09 4.70 -12.26
C ILE A 98 1.66 5.01 -11.79
N GLU A 99 1.31 4.64 -10.57
CA GLU A 99 0.01 4.95 -10.00
C GLU A 99 -0.21 6.44 -9.78
N ALA A 100 0.82 7.19 -9.39
CA ALA A 100 0.76 8.63 -9.28
C ALA A 100 0.53 9.29 -10.64
N LEU A 101 1.27 8.88 -11.68
CA LEU A 101 1.08 9.37 -13.05
C LEU A 101 -0.30 9.02 -13.59
N ARG A 102 -0.77 7.79 -13.35
CA ARG A 102 -2.11 7.35 -13.72
C ARG A 102 -3.18 8.24 -13.08
N ALA A 103 -3.08 8.50 -11.77
CA ALA A 103 -4.02 9.35 -11.05
C ALA A 103 -4.07 10.77 -11.62
N GLU A 104 -2.91 11.34 -12.00
CA GLU A 104 -2.83 12.67 -12.61
C GLU A 104 -3.50 12.72 -13.98
N LEU A 105 -3.27 11.71 -14.83
CA LEU A 105 -3.92 11.63 -16.15
C LEU A 105 -5.43 11.38 -16.02
N GLU A 106 -5.85 10.46 -15.15
CA GLU A 106 -7.28 10.18 -14.88
C GLU A 106 -8.00 11.41 -14.31
N HIS A 107 -7.35 12.20 -13.45
CA HIS A 107 -7.87 13.47 -12.96
C HIS A 107 -8.13 14.46 -14.11
N SER A 108 -7.14 14.63 -14.98
CA SER A 108 -7.25 15.53 -16.14
C SER A 108 -8.35 15.08 -17.11
N PHE A 109 -8.49 13.77 -17.33
CA PHE A 109 -9.56 13.24 -18.18
C PHE A 109 -10.93 13.33 -17.51
N ALA A 110 -11.05 13.06 -16.22
CA ALA A 110 -12.31 13.19 -15.51
C ALA A 110 -12.88 14.61 -15.61
N GLN A 111 -12.02 15.63 -15.46
CA GLN A 111 -12.42 17.03 -15.63
C GLN A 111 -12.79 17.37 -17.08
N ALA A 112 -12.15 16.73 -18.07
CA ALA A 112 -12.41 17.01 -19.48
C ALA A 112 -13.70 16.36 -20.02
N PHE A 113 -14.12 15.23 -19.45
CA PHE A 113 -15.21 14.42 -19.98
C PHE A 113 -16.48 14.43 -19.16
N ASP A 114 -16.46 14.86 -17.89
CA ASP A 114 -17.64 14.80 -17.01
C ASP A 114 -17.61 15.92 -15.96
N ASP A 115 -18.41 16.98 -16.20
CA ASP A 115 -18.59 18.10 -15.28
C ASP A 115 -19.30 17.72 -13.96
N GLN A 116 -19.85 16.50 -13.86
CA GLN A 116 -20.56 15.98 -12.67
C GLN A 116 -19.64 15.21 -11.72
N VAL A 117 -18.37 15.03 -12.07
CA VAL A 117 -17.39 14.30 -11.24
C VAL A 117 -16.91 15.16 -10.07
N GLN A 118 -17.12 14.70 -8.86
CA GLN A 118 -16.45 15.28 -7.68
C GLN A 118 -15.05 14.71 -7.54
N VAL A 119 -14.05 15.54 -7.66
CA VAL A 119 -12.65 15.14 -7.43
C VAL A 119 -12.27 15.40 -5.99
N LEU A 120 -11.76 14.37 -5.32
CA LEU A 120 -11.23 14.45 -3.95
C LEU A 120 -9.75 14.07 -3.95
N THR A 121 -8.89 15.04 -3.69
CA THR A 121 -7.44 14.83 -3.64
C THR A 121 -7.02 14.31 -2.26
N LEU A 122 -6.43 13.11 -2.24
CA LEU A 122 -5.95 12.41 -1.05
C LEU A 122 -4.45 12.10 -1.17
N TYR A 123 -3.64 12.61 -0.26
CA TYR A 123 -2.22 12.29 -0.18
C TYR A 123 -1.94 11.30 0.94
N ALA A 124 -1.19 10.23 0.67
CA ALA A 124 -0.95 9.17 1.65
C ALA A 124 0.26 8.29 1.28
N SER A 125 0.73 7.48 2.22
CA SER A 125 1.69 6.41 1.89
C SER A 125 1.03 5.36 0.99
N HIS A 126 1.81 4.79 0.06
CA HIS A 126 1.31 3.71 -0.80
C HIS A 126 0.77 2.54 0.04
N ASP A 127 -0.47 2.13 -0.27
CA ASP A 127 -1.22 1.15 0.50
C ASP A 127 -2.26 0.45 -0.38
N ASP A 128 -2.35 -0.88 -0.27
CA ASP A 128 -3.25 -1.70 -1.08
C ASP A 128 -4.72 -1.37 -0.80
N ALA A 129 -5.07 -0.98 0.43
CA ALA A 129 -6.43 -0.58 0.77
C ALA A 129 -6.84 0.75 0.09
N LEU A 130 -5.88 1.68 -0.14
CA LEU A 130 -6.17 2.90 -0.90
C LEU A 130 -6.34 2.62 -2.39
N THR A 131 -5.56 1.69 -2.94
CA THR A 131 -5.73 1.25 -4.33
C THR A 131 -7.10 0.59 -4.52
N ALA A 132 -7.48 -0.31 -3.61
CA ALA A 132 -8.81 -0.92 -3.59
C ALA A 132 -9.94 0.12 -3.40
N LEU A 133 -9.74 1.13 -2.56
CA LEU A 133 -10.70 2.21 -2.33
C LEU A 133 -10.95 3.03 -3.59
N ARG A 134 -9.90 3.35 -4.34
CA ARG A 134 -10.02 4.07 -5.62
C ARG A 134 -10.86 3.27 -6.61
N GLU A 135 -10.56 1.99 -6.76
CA GLU A 135 -11.32 1.10 -7.65
C GLU A 135 -12.78 0.96 -7.21
N TYR A 136 -13.01 0.81 -5.91
CA TYR A 136 -14.36 0.71 -5.34
C TYR A 136 -15.17 2.00 -5.56
N ALA A 137 -14.58 3.18 -5.38
CA ALA A 137 -15.23 4.46 -5.63
C ALA A 137 -15.64 4.63 -7.10
N LEU A 138 -14.82 4.15 -8.05
CA LEU A 138 -15.14 4.16 -9.47
C LEU A 138 -16.29 3.18 -9.82
N GLN A 139 -16.36 2.03 -9.17
CA GLN A 139 -17.40 1.02 -9.40
C GLN A 139 -18.74 1.40 -8.77
N GLY A 140 -18.74 2.11 -7.64
CA GLY A 140 -19.94 2.54 -6.93
C GLY A 140 -20.90 3.39 -7.78
N ALA A 141 -20.40 4.02 -8.84
CA ALA A 141 -21.19 4.70 -9.84
C ALA A 141 -22.06 3.75 -10.70
N ASN A 142 -21.68 2.47 -10.78
CA ASN A 142 -22.37 1.47 -11.61
C ASN A 142 -23.33 0.57 -10.79
N HIS A 143 -23.36 0.65 -9.46
CA HIS A 143 -24.06 -0.29 -8.57
C HIS A 143 -25.15 0.37 -7.70
N ALA A 144 -25.72 1.49 -8.12
CA ALA A 144 -26.96 2.01 -7.52
C ALA A 144 -28.19 1.47 -8.28
N PRO A 145 -28.70 0.23 -7.99
CA PRO A 145 -29.80 -0.34 -8.76
C PRO A 145 -31.18 0.23 -8.41
N ASP A 146 -31.32 1.10 -7.41
CA ASP A 146 -32.66 1.41 -6.85
C ASP A 146 -33.01 2.90 -6.63
N ARG A 147 -32.45 3.79 -7.45
CA ARG A 147 -33.02 5.16 -7.53
C ARG A 147 -33.43 5.49 -8.95
N GLN A 148 -34.47 4.81 -9.43
CA GLN A 148 -35.33 5.32 -10.50
C GLN A 148 -35.92 6.65 -10.02
N GLY A 149 -35.33 7.77 -10.45
CA GLY A 149 -35.91 9.09 -10.19
C GLY A 149 -34.93 10.20 -9.78
N ALA A 150 -33.67 9.93 -9.47
CA ALA A 150 -32.70 11.00 -9.25
C ALA A 150 -31.67 11.00 -10.40
N ALA A 151 -31.92 11.84 -11.40
CA ALA A 151 -30.94 12.19 -12.42
C ALA A 151 -29.66 12.70 -11.73
N GLY A 152 -28.50 12.04 -11.97
CA GLY A 152 -27.20 12.55 -11.60
C GLY A 152 -26.69 12.17 -10.20
N GLY A 153 -26.48 10.88 -9.93
CA GLY A 153 -25.60 10.48 -8.81
C GLY A 153 -24.19 11.00 -9.09
N THR A 154 -23.75 12.02 -8.34
CA THR A 154 -22.41 12.61 -8.47
C THR A 154 -21.37 11.53 -8.26
N ARG A 155 -20.50 11.32 -9.24
CA ARG A 155 -19.41 10.34 -9.18
C ARG A 155 -18.26 10.88 -8.34
N LEU A 156 -17.67 10.04 -7.49
CA LEU A 156 -16.49 10.41 -6.72
C LEU A 156 -15.23 9.87 -7.41
N HIS A 157 -14.37 10.77 -7.85
CA HIS A 157 -13.04 10.44 -8.33
C HIS A 157 -12.01 10.71 -7.21
N LEU A 158 -11.29 9.68 -6.80
CA LEU A 158 -10.23 9.79 -5.80
C LEU A 158 -8.87 10.00 -6.49
N ASP A 159 -8.40 11.25 -6.52
CA ASP A 159 -7.03 11.60 -6.92
C ASP A 159 -6.09 11.27 -5.77
N ILE A 160 -5.59 10.03 -5.74
CA ILE A 160 -4.70 9.56 -4.69
C ILE A 160 -3.24 9.73 -5.14
N ARG A 161 -2.47 10.54 -4.39
CA ARG A 161 -1.04 10.72 -4.61
C ARG A 161 -0.24 10.11 -3.49
N PHE A 162 0.73 9.27 -3.86
CA PHE A 162 1.52 8.52 -2.89
C PHE A 162 2.76 9.28 -2.45
N MET A 163 2.85 9.53 -1.13
CA MET A 163 3.98 10.15 -0.45
C MET A 163 4.03 9.70 1.02
N GLY A 164 5.10 10.04 1.74
CA GLY A 164 5.19 9.73 3.17
C GLY A 164 4.07 10.38 3.98
N SER A 165 3.61 9.74 5.06
CA SER A 165 2.53 10.24 5.92
C SER A 165 2.81 11.62 6.49
N VAL A 166 4.07 11.91 6.83
CA VAL A 166 4.50 13.23 7.33
C VAL A 166 4.32 14.30 6.26
N ASP A 167 4.76 14.02 5.03
CA ASP A 167 4.67 14.95 3.91
C ASP A 167 3.23 15.10 3.42
N ALA A 168 2.41 14.05 3.52
CA ALA A 168 0.98 14.12 3.23
C ALA A 168 0.26 15.10 4.18
N ILE A 169 0.55 15.05 5.49
CA ILE A 169 -0.05 16.00 6.44
C ILE A 169 0.48 17.42 6.22
N ARG A 170 1.76 17.59 5.86
CA ARG A 170 2.31 18.91 5.48
C ARG A 170 1.58 19.46 4.26
N ALA A 171 1.39 18.64 3.23
CA ALA A 171 0.64 19.02 2.03
C ALA A 171 -0.81 19.41 2.35
N LEU A 172 -1.47 18.70 3.27
CA LEU A 172 -2.80 19.09 3.78
C LEU A 172 -2.76 20.46 4.45
N ASN A 173 -1.75 20.73 5.27
CA ASN A 173 -1.59 22.01 5.96
C ASN A 173 -1.31 23.19 5.02
N GLU A 174 -0.69 22.88 3.87
CA GLU A 174 -0.38 23.84 2.78
C GLU A 174 -1.54 23.98 1.79
N GLY A 175 -2.63 23.21 1.95
CA GLY A 175 -3.79 23.27 1.05
C GLY A 175 -3.58 22.56 -0.30
N ARG A 176 -2.56 21.72 -0.44
CA ARG A 176 -2.26 20.96 -1.67
C ARG A 176 -3.11 19.70 -1.85
N CYS A 177 -3.79 19.27 -0.80
CA CYS A 177 -4.77 18.19 -0.84
C CYS A 177 -5.92 18.46 0.13
N VAL A 178 -7.04 17.78 -0.07
CA VAL A 178 -8.22 17.88 0.80
C VAL A 178 -8.10 16.94 2.00
N MET A 179 -7.45 15.79 1.80
CA MET A 179 -7.26 14.77 2.83
C MET A 179 -5.82 14.23 2.83
N ALA A 180 -5.36 13.80 4.00
CA ALA A 180 -4.07 13.16 4.19
C ALA A 180 -4.20 11.86 4.97
N GLY A 181 -3.57 10.80 4.47
CA GLY A 181 -3.48 9.51 5.16
C GLY A 181 -2.28 9.46 6.11
N PHE A 182 -2.48 8.95 7.32
CA PHE A 182 -1.41 8.75 8.30
C PHE A 182 -1.69 7.56 9.22
N HIS A 183 -0.62 7.06 9.83
CA HIS A 183 -0.67 5.87 10.65
C HIS A 183 -0.27 6.19 12.09
N THR A 184 -0.96 5.55 13.05
CA THR A 184 -0.61 5.61 14.47
C THR A 184 -0.43 4.21 15.02
N LEU A 185 0.61 3.99 15.81
CA LEU A 185 0.78 2.72 16.52
C LEU A 185 -0.26 2.62 17.63
N GLN A 186 -0.83 1.45 17.84
CA GLN A 186 -1.73 1.21 18.96
C GLN A 186 -0.97 1.38 20.28
N GLY A 187 -1.52 2.18 21.20
CA GLY A 187 -0.88 2.46 22.47
C GLY A 187 0.17 3.58 22.47
N ALA A 188 0.34 4.30 21.35
CA ALA A 188 1.22 5.46 21.30
C ALA A 188 0.81 6.51 22.35
N ASP A 189 1.78 7.01 23.12
CA ASP A 189 1.58 7.96 24.21
C ASP A 189 2.29 9.32 23.96
N LYS A 190 2.36 10.16 24.99
CA LYS A 190 3.00 11.49 24.92
C LYS A 190 4.51 11.43 24.66
N LYS A 191 5.16 10.32 24.95
CA LYS A 191 6.61 10.12 24.77
C LYS A 191 6.96 9.39 23.50
N SER A 192 5.95 8.86 22.79
CA SER A 192 6.15 8.10 21.57
C SER A 192 6.73 8.97 20.45
N LEU A 193 7.56 8.38 19.59
CA LEU A 193 8.05 9.01 18.36
C LEU A 193 6.91 9.41 17.46
N THR A 194 5.86 8.58 17.37
CA THR A 194 4.62 8.87 16.66
C THR A 194 4.00 10.18 17.16
N GLY A 195 3.93 10.37 18.49
CA GLY A 195 3.45 11.61 19.10
C GLY A 195 4.31 12.81 18.74
N HIS A 196 5.62 12.70 18.84
CA HIS A 196 6.55 13.78 18.49
C HIS A 196 6.47 14.14 17.01
N THR A 197 6.32 13.15 16.13
CA THR A 197 6.26 13.35 14.68
C THR A 197 4.99 14.08 14.25
N TYR A 198 3.82 13.69 14.76
CA TYR A 198 2.54 14.23 14.29
C TYR A 198 1.99 15.40 15.10
N LYS A 199 2.42 15.58 16.36
CA LYS A 199 1.96 16.66 17.23
C LYS A 199 2.12 18.07 16.64
N PRO A 200 3.23 18.44 16.00
CA PRO A 200 3.36 19.75 15.36
C PRO A 200 2.50 19.92 14.11
N LEU A 201 2.07 18.83 13.48
CA LEU A 201 1.40 18.81 12.19
C LEU A 201 -0.14 18.73 12.31
N LEU A 202 -0.65 17.97 13.28
CA LEU A 202 -2.08 17.76 13.51
C LEU A 202 -2.52 18.53 14.77
N GLN A 203 -3.39 19.52 14.61
CA GLN A 203 -3.80 20.43 15.68
C GLN A 203 -5.28 20.27 16.04
N PRO A 204 -5.62 20.16 17.35
CA PRO A 204 -7.00 20.21 17.82
C PRO A 204 -7.70 21.50 17.37
N GLY A 205 -8.96 21.37 16.96
CA GLY A 205 -9.76 22.49 16.45
C GLY A 205 -9.56 22.84 14.99
N ARG A 206 -8.38 22.57 14.40
CA ARG A 206 -8.08 22.80 13.00
C ARG A 206 -8.35 21.54 12.15
N HIS A 207 -7.99 20.36 12.65
CA HIS A 207 -8.08 19.10 11.93
C HIS A 207 -9.23 18.24 12.44
N LYS A 208 -9.73 17.37 11.57
CA LYS A 208 -10.64 16.28 11.87
C LYS A 208 -9.99 14.97 11.42
N ILE A 209 -10.21 13.92 12.21
CA ILE A 209 -9.70 12.58 11.92
C ILE A 209 -10.85 11.68 11.57
N ILE A 210 -10.71 10.92 10.51
CA ILE A 210 -11.68 9.94 10.02
C ILE A 210 -11.03 8.57 10.10
N GLY A 211 -11.72 7.62 10.71
CA GLY A 211 -11.29 6.23 10.78
C GLY A 211 -11.26 5.62 9.38
N PHE A 212 -10.25 4.79 9.11
CA PHE A 212 -10.13 4.11 7.84
C PHE A 212 -9.94 2.60 8.03
N ALA A 213 -8.82 2.17 8.59
CA ALA A 213 -8.49 0.76 8.76
C ALA A 213 -7.62 0.51 10.00
N ARG A 214 -7.61 -0.73 10.45
CA ARG A 214 -6.57 -1.31 11.30
C ARG A 214 -5.81 -2.35 10.50
N ARG A 215 -4.50 -2.42 10.66
CA ARG A 215 -3.67 -3.43 10.00
C ARG A 215 -2.50 -3.83 10.90
N THR A 216 -1.91 -4.99 10.60
CA THR A 216 -0.77 -5.52 11.34
C THR A 216 0.52 -5.23 10.59
N GLN A 217 1.50 -4.66 11.27
CA GLN A 217 2.90 -4.57 10.85
C GLN A 217 3.69 -5.73 11.43
N GLY A 218 4.62 -6.27 10.65
CA GLY A 218 5.43 -7.41 11.08
C GLY A 218 6.65 -7.65 10.22
N LEU A 219 7.42 -8.67 10.60
CA LEU A 219 8.57 -9.11 9.83
C LEU A 219 8.11 -9.95 8.64
N MET A 220 8.54 -9.57 7.45
CA MET A 220 8.40 -10.35 6.22
C MET A 220 9.68 -11.15 6.02
N LEU A 221 9.58 -12.47 5.91
CA LEU A 221 10.68 -13.42 6.01
C LEU A 221 10.64 -14.40 4.85
N PRO A 222 11.78 -14.92 4.39
CA PRO A 222 11.80 -16.03 3.46
C PRO A 222 11.01 -17.21 4.03
N ARG A 223 10.41 -18.00 3.14
CA ARG A 223 9.58 -19.13 3.50
C ARG A 223 10.34 -20.11 4.41
N GLY A 224 9.70 -20.54 5.49
CA GLY A 224 10.28 -21.41 6.50
C GLY A 224 11.12 -20.68 7.55
N ASN A 225 11.23 -19.33 7.47
CA ASN A 225 11.98 -18.50 8.43
C ASN A 225 13.36 -19.10 8.79
N PRO A 226 14.29 -19.25 7.83
CA PRO A 226 15.53 -20.04 8.01
C PRO A 226 16.46 -19.49 9.10
N LEU A 227 16.32 -18.22 9.47
CA LEU A 227 17.11 -17.60 10.54
C LEU A 227 16.40 -17.61 11.91
N GLY A 228 15.17 -18.12 11.99
CA GLY A 228 14.39 -18.17 13.22
C GLY A 228 14.10 -16.79 13.83
N LEU A 229 13.76 -15.79 12.99
CA LEU A 229 13.54 -14.41 13.41
C LEU A 229 12.08 -14.23 13.88
N HIS A 230 11.89 -13.84 15.13
CA HIS A 230 10.57 -13.58 15.72
C HIS A 230 10.44 -12.16 16.28
N THR A 231 11.55 -11.49 16.52
CA THR A 231 11.62 -10.16 17.14
C THR A 231 12.68 -9.29 16.45
N LEU A 232 12.65 -7.97 16.66
CA LEU A 232 13.72 -7.09 16.20
C LEU A 232 15.07 -7.39 16.87
N GLN A 233 15.05 -7.90 18.12
CA GLN A 233 16.25 -8.34 18.82
C GLN A 233 16.90 -9.56 18.11
N ASP A 234 16.09 -10.47 17.56
CA ASP A 234 16.60 -11.61 16.79
C ASP A 234 17.28 -11.10 15.50
N VAL A 235 16.68 -10.10 14.82
CA VAL A 235 17.28 -9.51 13.61
C VAL A 235 18.67 -8.94 13.90
N VAL A 236 18.82 -8.20 15.00
CA VAL A 236 20.11 -7.64 15.44
C VAL A 236 21.08 -8.75 15.85
N ARG A 237 20.64 -9.72 16.66
CA ARG A 237 21.48 -10.83 17.14
C ARG A 237 22.02 -11.68 16.00
N GLN A 238 21.18 -12.00 15.01
CA GLN A 238 21.56 -12.80 13.84
C GLN A 238 22.27 -11.96 12.75
N ARG A 239 22.40 -10.63 12.95
CA ARG A 239 22.92 -9.70 11.95
C ARG A 239 22.24 -9.85 10.59
N ALA A 240 20.92 -10.11 10.61
CA ALA A 240 20.12 -10.29 9.41
C ALA A 240 20.05 -8.99 8.61
N ARG A 241 20.25 -9.08 7.27
CA ARG A 241 20.16 -7.93 6.36
C ARG A 241 18.71 -7.45 6.28
N PHE A 242 18.48 -6.21 6.68
CA PHE A 242 17.15 -5.64 6.81
C PHE A 242 16.81 -4.73 5.62
N ALA A 243 15.62 -4.88 5.05
CA ALA A 243 15.03 -3.95 4.10
C ALA A 243 14.03 -3.04 4.81
N ASN A 244 14.19 -1.75 4.67
CA ASN A 244 13.38 -0.72 5.33
C ASN A 244 12.50 0.04 4.34
N ARG A 245 11.59 0.86 4.85
CA ARG A 245 10.81 1.82 4.07
C ARG A 245 11.52 3.17 4.00
N SER A 246 11.21 3.92 2.96
CA SER A 246 11.72 5.28 2.78
C SER A 246 11.43 6.16 3.99
N LEU A 247 12.33 7.09 4.27
CA LEU A 247 12.18 8.08 5.34
C LEU A 247 10.87 8.88 5.16
N GLY A 248 10.20 9.17 6.27
CA GLY A 248 8.90 9.87 6.25
C GLY A 248 7.69 8.96 6.01
N SER A 249 7.87 7.67 5.65
CA SER A 249 6.76 6.72 5.60
C SER A 249 6.25 6.36 7.01
N GLY A 250 4.94 6.07 7.14
CA GLY A 250 4.37 5.65 8.43
C GLY A 250 5.04 4.41 9.00
N THR A 251 5.39 3.43 8.16
CA THR A 251 6.11 2.21 8.58
C THR A 251 7.49 2.52 9.15
N ARG A 252 8.21 3.52 8.61
CA ARG A 252 9.49 3.95 9.17
C ARG A 252 9.31 4.52 10.58
N VAL A 253 8.27 5.34 10.79
CA VAL A 253 7.93 5.86 12.12
C VAL A 253 7.59 4.73 13.08
N VAL A 254 6.84 3.72 12.62
CA VAL A 254 6.53 2.51 13.43
C VAL A 254 7.80 1.73 13.78
N LEU A 255 8.71 1.50 12.82
CA LEU A 255 9.97 0.81 13.11
C LEU A 255 10.79 1.54 14.17
N ASP A 256 10.95 2.85 14.02
CA ASP A 256 11.75 3.66 14.95
C ASP A 256 11.13 3.69 16.37
N GLU A 257 9.79 3.68 16.44
CA GLU A 257 9.05 3.50 17.70
C GLU A 257 9.32 2.12 18.32
N LEU A 258 9.23 1.03 17.53
CA LEU A 258 9.49 -0.34 18.01
C LEU A 258 10.95 -0.52 18.46
N LEU A 259 11.91 0.07 17.76
CA LEU A 259 13.32 0.07 18.18
C LEU A 259 13.48 0.76 19.53
N THR A 260 12.86 1.92 19.69
CA THR A 260 12.89 2.67 20.97
C THR A 260 12.27 1.88 22.11
N GLN A 261 11.09 1.27 21.89
CA GLN A 261 10.40 0.46 22.90
C GLN A 261 11.19 -0.77 23.33
N THR A 262 11.98 -1.32 22.41
CA THR A 262 12.82 -2.51 22.67
C THR A 262 14.24 -2.19 23.12
N GLY A 263 14.57 -0.91 23.28
CA GLY A 263 15.90 -0.45 23.69
C GLY A 263 16.97 -0.61 22.61
N LEU A 264 16.57 -0.81 21.35
CA LEU A 264 17.48 -0.95 20.21
C LEU A 264 17.74 0.41 19.57
N GLN A 265 18.94 0.57 19.02
CA GLN A 265 19.32 1.72 18.19
C GLN A 265 19.28 1.37 16.71
N SER A 266 18.91 2.33 15.88
CA SER A 266 18.86 2.16 14.42
C SER A 266 20.16 1.64 13.81
N GLY A 267 21.32 2.11 14.30
CA GLY A 267 22.64 1.64 13.83
C GLY A 267 22.98 0.18 14.15
N GLN A 268 22.21 -0.48 15.04
CA GLN A 268 22.38 -1.90 15.33
C GLN A 268 21.67 -2.81 14.31
N LEU A 269 20.77 -2.24 13.50
CA LEU A 269 19.98 -2.98 12.50
C LEU A 269 20.72 -2.97 11.15
N PRO A 270 21.34 -4.09 10.69
CA PRO A 270 22.07 -4.12 9.45
C PRO A 270 21.15 -3.82 8.26
N GLY A 271 21.44 -2.79 7.46
CA GLY A 271 20.59 -2.39 6.35
C GLY A 271 19.47 -1.42 6.71
N TYR A 272 19.49 -0.82 7.90
CA TYR A 272 18.51 0.20 8.30
C TYR A 272 18.33 1.32 7.27
N ASP A 273 19.40 1.69 6.54
CA ASP A 273 19.37 2.71 5.50
C ASP A 273 18.99 2.16 4.11
N HIS A 274 18.81 0.85 3.97
CA HIS A 274 18.33 0.25 2.73
C HIS A 274 16.83 0.51 2.60
N ALA A 275 16.49 1.56 1.88
CA ALA A 275 15.13 2.09 1.79
C ALA A 275 14.41 1.67 0.51
N GLU A 276 13.22 1.11 0.65
CA GLU A 276 12.32 0.74 -0.43
C GLU A 276 11.04 1.61 -0.44
N PRO A 277 10.50 1.95 -1.63
CA PRO A 277 9.40 2.90 -1.74
C PRO A 277 8.03 2.35 -1.32
N SER A 278 7.83 1.04 -1.30
CA SER A 278 6.56 0.39 -0.96
C SER A 278 6.74 -0.87 -0.13
N HIS A 279 5.67 -1.37 0.51
CA HIS A 279 5.70 -2.67 1.19
C HIS A 279 5.99 -3.81 0.22
N THR A 280 5.44 -3.73 -0.99
CA THR A 280 5.67 -4.69 -2.06
C THR A 280 7.15 -4.69 -2.48
N ALA A 281 7.81 -3.52 -2.55
CA ALA A 281 9.24 -3.45 -2.87
C ALA A 281 10.12 -4.07 -1.77
N VAL A 282 9.79 -3.84 -0.48
CA VAL A 282 10.45 -4.52 0.66
C VAL A 282 10.26 -6.03 0.55
N ALA A 283 9.03 -6.50 0.32
CA ALA A 283 8.74 -7.91 0.18
C ALA A 283 9.51 -8.55 -1.00
N GLN A 284 9.59 -7.87 -2.14
CA GLN A 284 10.36 -8.36 -3.30
C GLN A 284 11.86 -8.40 -3.02
N ALA A 285 12.43 -7.44 -2.28
CA ALA A 285 13.83 -7.47 -1.89
C ALA A 285 14.16 -8.69 -1.00
N VAL A 286 13.26 -9.04 -0.08
CA VAL A 286 13.37 -10.26 0.76
C VAL A 286 13.20 -11.52 -0.09
N ALA A 287 12.17 -11.60 -0.93
CA ALA A 287 11.91 -12.76 -1.78
C ALA A 287 13.03 -13.02 -2.80
N ALA A 288 13.71 -11.97 -3.27
CA ALA A 288 14.87 -12.06 -4.14
C ALA A 288 16.17 -12.42 -3.42
N GLY A 289 16.17 -12.55 -2.08
CA GLY A 289 17.37 -12.86 -1.28
C GLY A 289 18.36 -11.69 -1.17
N GLN A 290 17.97 -10.48 -1.54
CA GLN A 290 18.81 -9.28 -1.37
C GLN A 290 18.88 -8.88 0.11
N CYS A 291 17.80 -9.09 0.83
CA CYS A 291 17.70 -8.94 2.27
C CYS A 291 17.14 -10.23 2.90
N ASP A 292 17.42 -10.42 4.18
CA ASP A 292 16.97 -11.60 4.93
C ASP A 292 15.63 -11.36 5.60
N VAL A 293 15.27 -10.08 5.82
CA VAL A 293 14.06 -9.66 6.50
C VAL A 293 13.70 -8.22 6.14
N GLY A 294 12.42 -7.87 6.23
CA GLY A 294 11.95 -6.49 6.12
C GLY A 294 10.72 -6.24 6.99
N LEU A 295 10.47 -4.97 7.37
CA LEU A 295 9.23 -4.61 8.05
C LEU A 295 8.15 -4.24 7.01
N GLY A 296 6.97 -4.84 7.16
CA GLY A 296 5.87 -4.56 6.27
C GLY A 296 4.53 -5.11 6.75
N ILE A 297 3.63 -5.33 5.81
CA ILE A 297 2.25 -5.78 6.06
C ILE A 297 2.02 -7.19 5.55
N ALA A 298 1.06 -7.90 6.15
CA ALA A 298 0.74 -9.28 5.82
C ALA A 298 0.38 -9.47 4.33
N ALA A 299 -0.34 -8.51 3.74
CA ALA A 299 -0.72 -8.55 2.32
C ALA A 299 0.50 -8.62 1.40
N ALA A 300 1.50 -7.76 1.62
CA ALA A 300 2.72 -7.74 0.81
C ALA A 300 3.55 -9.02 0.99
N ALA A 301 3.62 -9.56 2.21
CA ALA A 301 4.28 -10.84 2.48
C ALA A 301 3.61 -11.97 1.71
N GLN A 302 2.29 -12.08 1.80
CA GLN A 302 1.51 -13.11 1.11
C GLN A 302 1.67 -13.06 -0.42
N GLN A 303 1.57 -11.86 -1.01
CA GLN A 303 1.75 -11.66 -2.46
C GLN A 303 3.14 -12.08 -2.94
N ALA A 304 4.16 -11.90 -2.11
CA ALA A 304 5.53 -12.29 -2.41
C ALA A 304 5.88 -13.75 -2.03
N GLY A 305 4.93 -14.50 -1.44
CA GLY A 305 5.13 -15.88 -0.98
C GLY A 305 6.06 -16.00 0.23
N LEU A 306 6.11 -14.95 1.06
CA LEU A 306 6.93 -14.87 2.28
C LEU A 306 6.13 -15.30 3.52
N ASP A 307 6.86 -15.72 4.54
CA ASP A 307 6.30 -15.87 5.89
C ASP A 307 6.17 -14.50 6.57
N PHE A 308 5.24 -14.39 7.51
CA PHE A 308 4.94 -13.15 8.21
C PHE A 308 4.88 -13.38 9.73
N VAL A 309 5.68 -12.61 10.47
CA VAL A 309 5.66 -12.60 11.94
C VAL A 309 5.11 -11.26 12.42
N PRO A 310 3.91 -11.22 13.03
CA PRO A 310 3.30 -9.98 13.48
C PRO A 310 4.11 -9.36 14.64
N LEU A 311 4.33 -8.04 14.60
CA LEU A 311 5.01 -7.29 15.66
C LEU A 311 4.12 -6.26 16.34
N ALA A 312 3.28 -5.55 15.57
CA ALA A 312 2.50 -4.45 16.09
C ALA A 312 1.22 -4.22 15.29
N GLU A 313 0.18 -3.73 15.96
CA GLU A 313 -1.01 -3.23 15.31
C GLU A 313 -0.93 -1.71 15.11
N GLU A 314 -1.30 -1.25 13.95
CA GLU A 314 -1.41 0.16 13.61
C GLU A 314 -2.82 0.52 13.14
N HIS A 315 -3.19 1.76 13.44
CA HIS A 315 -4.42 2.37 12.95
C HIS A 315 -4.09 3.28 11.78
N TYR A 316 -4.79 3.11 10.68
CA TYR A 316 -4.73 3.97 9.53
C TYR A 316 -5.88 4.96 9.57
N HIS A 317 -5.56 6.23 9.53
CA HIS A 317 -6.51 7.34 9.62
C HIS A 317 -6.40 8.26 8.41
N LEU A 318 -7.51 8.94 8.11
CA LEU A 318 -7.54 10.04 7.16
C LEU A 318 -7.76 11.34 7.94
N ALA A 319 -6.93 12.34 7.70
CA ALA A 319 -7.08 13.68 8.26
C ALA A 319 -7.61 14.64 7.20
N CYS A 320 -8.45 15.58 7.59
CA CYS A 320 -8.83 16.74 6.79
C CYS A 320 -8.90 18.01 7.66
N LEU A 321 -8.93 19.18 7.03
CA LEU A 321 -9.23 20.40 7.76
C LEU A 321 -10.69 20.40 8.22
N LYS A 322 -10.99 21.05 9.36
CA LYS A 322 -12.37 21.14 9.87
C LYS A 322 -13.31 21.75 8.84
N SER A 323 -12.87 22.73 8.06
CA SER A 323 -13.66 23.35 6.98
C SER A 323 -13.96 22.43 5.81
N ALA A 324 -13.14 21.40 5.59
CA ALA A 324 -13.33 20.44 4.52
C ALA A 324 -14.32 19.32 4.88
N LEU A 325 -14.64 19.12 6.15
CA LEU A 325 -15.48 18.01 6.60
C LEU A 325 -16.87 18.00 5.96
N GLU A 326 -17.42 19.19 5.69
CA GLU A 326 -18.75 19.37 5.10
C GLU A 326 -18.72 19.47 3.56
N GLN A 327 -17.54 19.38 2.95
CA GLN A 327 -17.44 19.36 1.49
C GLN A 327 -18.10 18.09 0.92
N PRO A 328 -18.85 18.19 -0.19
CA PRO A 328 -19.59 17.06 -0.75
C PRO A 328 -18.72 15.82 -1.02
N GLY A 329 -17.51 15.99 -1.56
CA GLY A 329 -16.59 14.87 -1.81
C GLY A 329 -16.13 14.16 -0.54
N VAL A 330 -15.89 14.90 0.57
CA VAL A 330 -15.50 14.31 1.87
C VAL A 330 -16.68 13.56 2.49
N GLN A 331 -17.89 14.14 2.40
CA GLN A 331 -19.10 13.49 2.88
C GLN A 331 -19.38 12.20 2.09
N HIS A 332 -19.27 12.25 0.76
CA HIS A 332 -19.43 11.08 -0.10
C HIS A 332 -18.42 9.97 0.24
N LEU A 333 -17.13 10.31 0.36
CA LEU A 333 -16.11 9.34 0.78
C LEU A 333 -16.45 8.71 2.13
N ARG A 334 -16.86 9.50 3.12
CA ARG A 334 -17.25 8.99 4.44
C ARG A 334 -18.41 8.01 4.37
N GLN A 335 -19.45 8.31 3.58
CA GLN A 335 -20.58 7.41 3.36
C GLN A 335 -20.13 6.10 2.70
N LEU A 336 -19.29 6.18 1.68
CA LEU A 336 -18.72 5.05 0.98
C LEU A 336 -17.94 4.13 1.93
N LEU A 337 -17.08 4.70 2.78
CA LEU A 337 -16.32 3.96 3.78
C LEU A 337 -17.19 3.26 4.84
N GLN A 338 -18.41 3.70 5.06
CA GLN A 338 -19.35 3.10 6.02
C GLN A 338 -20.18 1.96 5.41
N THR A 339 -20.11 1.74 4.09
CA THR A 339 -20.87 0.65 3.45
C THR A 339 -20.37 -0.73 3.87
N LEU A 340 -21.28 -1.68 4.05
CA LEU A 340 -20.92 -3.07 4.36
C LEU A 340 -20.07 -3.69 3.27
N GLN A 341 -20.32 -3.34 2.01
CA GLN A 341 -19.57 -3.83 0.87
C GLN A 341 -18.10 -3.36 0.91
N TRP A 342 -17.85 -2.07 1.22
CA TRP A 342 -16.47 -1.59 1.41
C TRP A 342 -15.79 -2.30 2.58
N GLN A 343 -16.47 -2.43 3.71
CA GLN A 343 -15.90 -3.12 4.88
C GLN A 343 -15.55 -4.58 4.58
N ALA A 344 -16.38 -5.28 3.80
CA ALA A 344 -16.09 -6.64 3.33
C ALA A 344 -14.88 -6.66 2.38
N THR A 345 -14.80 -5.71 1.43
CA THR A 345 -13.64 -5.56 0.53
C THR A 345 -12.36 -5.32 1.34
N LEU A 346 -12.39 -4.41 2.30
CA LEU A 346 -11.22 -4.12 3.15
C LEU A 346 -10.78 -5.34 3.97
N THR A 347 -11.74 -6.07 4.56
CA THR A 347 -11.46 -7.26 5.37
C THR A 347 -10.95 -8.43 4.54
N SER A 348 -11.24 -8.47 3.24
CA SER A 348 -10.67 -9.47 2.32
C SER A 348 -9.17 -9.28 2.05
N LEU A 349 -8.63 -8.10 2.34
CA LEU A 349 -7.20 -7.85 2.25
C LEU A 349 -6.49 -8.46 3.46
N PRO A 350 -5.43 -9.27 3.26
CA PRO A 350 -4.73 -9.93 4.35
C PRO A 350 -4.18 -8.95 5.40
N GLY A 351 -4.55 -9.15 6.66
CA GLY A 351 -4.09 -8.33 7.78
C GLY A 351 -4.81 -6.98 7.93
N TYR A 352 -5.84 -6.69 7.11
CA TYR A 352 -6.67 -5.49 7.29
C TYR A 352 -7.98 -5.79 8.00
N GLN A 353 -8.45 -4.80 8.75
CA GLN A 353 -9.75 -4.82 9.40
C GLN A 353 -10.38 -3.42 9.33
N ALA A 354 -11.70 -3.35 9.13
CA ALA A 354 -12.42 -2.11 9.22
C ALA A 354 -12.45 -1.63 10.68
N LEU A 355 -11.96 -0.41 10.93
CA LEU A 355 -11.99 0.20 12.25
C LEU A 355 -12.63 1.57 12.16
N GLN A 356 -13.89 1.67 12.59
CA GLN A 356 -14.65 2.91 12.57
C GLN A 356 -14.55 3.66 11.23
N SER A 357 -14.51 2.90 10.11
CA SER A 357 -14.32 3.41 8.77
C SER A 357 -15.37 4.48 8.44
N GLY A 358 -14.94 5.63 7.95
CA GLY A 358 -15.78 6.78 7.61
C GLY A 358 -16.33 7.58 8.79
N GLN A 359 -16.10 7.15 10.04
CA GLN A 359 -16.54 7.89 11.23
C GLN A 359 -15.55 8.98 11.59
N VAL A 360 -16.05 10.14 12.01
CA VAL A 360 -15.21 11.21 12.56
C VAL A 360 -14.86 10.85 14.00
N LEU A 361 -13.58 10.64 14.23
CA LEU A 361 -13.07 10.21 15.54
C LEU A 361 -12.77 11.40 16.44
N PRO A 362 -13.03 11.31 17.75
CA PRO A 362 -12.55 12.27 18.71
C PRO A 362 -11.02 12.36 18.68
N MET A 363 -10.49 13.54 18.41
CA MET A 363 -9.03 13.71 18.26
C MET A 363 -8.26 13.24 19.49
N ARG A 364 -8.80 13.40 20.70
CA ARG A 364 -8.23 12.89 21.96
C ARG A 364 -8.08 11.37 22.01
N GLN A 365 -8.90 10.64 21.26
CA GLN A 365 -8.84 9.17 21.19
C GLN A 365 -7.69 8.73 20.26
N VAL A 366 -7.50 9.45 19.16
CA VAL A 366 -6.49 9.12 18.13
C VAL A 366 -5.13 9.70 18.48
N LEU A 367 -5.12 10.91 19.04
CA LEU A 367 -3.94 11.68 19.40
C LEU A 367 -3.89 11.96 20.91
N PRO A 368 -3.70 10.94 21.78
CA PRO A 368 -3.78 11.09 23.23
C PRO A 368 -2.66 11.95 23.82
N TRP A 369 -1.65 12.26 23.03
CA TRP A 369 -0.51 13.12 23.41
C TRP A 369 -0.77 14.63 23.41
N TRP A 370 -1.96 15.07 22.93
CA TRP A 370 -2.35 16.47 23.01
C TRP A 370 -2.94 16.81 24.39
N ASP A 371 -2.58 18.01 24.94
CA ASP A 371 -3.21 18.55 26.15
C ASP A 371 -4.53 19.21 25.72
N TYR A 372 -5.60 18.46 25.80
CA TYR A 372 -6.94 18.98 25.52
C TYR A 372 -7.44 19.76 26.74
N ARG A 373 -7.73 21.06 26.57
CA ARG A 373 -8.34 21.89 27.64
C ARG A 373 -9.67 21.25 28.04
N GLN A 374 -9.82 20.90 29.31
CA GLN A 374 -11.13 20.55 29.85
C GLN A 374 -12.01 21.82 29.72
N ARG A 375 -13.21 21.69 29.09
CA ARG A 375 -14.21 22.74 29.18
C ARG A 375 -14.49 22.96 30.69
N LYS A 376 -14.26 24.18 31.19
CA LYS A 376 -14.76 24.54 32.51
C LYS A 376 -16.28 24.28 32.50
N PRO A 377 -16.81 23.58 33.52
CA PRO A 377 -18.26 23.45 33.64
C PRO A 377 -18.87 24.84 33.61
N SER A 378 -19.87 25.05 32.76
CA SER A 378 -20.65 26.29 32.76
C SER A 378 -21.30 26.41 34.13
N VAL A 379 -20.90 27.44 34.87
CA VAL A 379 -21.57 27.81 36.12
C VAL A 379 -23.01 28.14 35.74
N PRO A 380 -24.04 27.47 36.30
CA PRO A 380 -25.40 27.87 36.05
C PRO A 380 -25.58 29.32 36.50
N ALA A 381 -26.15 30.16 35.62
CA ALA A 381 -26.50 31.52 35.95
C ALA A 381 -27.43 31.48 37.18
N SER A 382 -26.98 32.07 38.27
CA SER A 382 -27.78 32.31 39.46
C SER A 382 -28.92 33.23 39.05
N THR A 383 -30.13 32.70 38.99
CA THR A 383 -31.37 33.49 38.93
C THR A 383 -31.50 34.27 40.22
N SER A 384 -31.34 35.56 40.10
CA SER A 384 -31.77 36.55 41.12
C SER A 384 -33.19 36.96 40.83
#